data_7d7d8388f6d503143962159cae50fa7e
#
_entry.id   7d7d8388f6d503143962159cae50fa7e
#
_cell.length_a   1.000
_cell.length_b   1.000
_cell.length_c   1.000
_cell.angle_alpha   90.00
_cell.angle_beta   90.00
_cell.angle_gamma   90.00
#
_symmetry.space_group_name_H-M   'P 1'
#
loop_
_entity.id
_entity.type
_entity.pdbx_description
1 polymer ?
#
loop_
_entity_poly.entity_id
_entity_poly.type
_entity_poly.pdbx_seq_one_letter_code
_entity_poly.pdbx_strand_id
1 'polypeptide(L)'
;MSWWEALILGLVQGLTEFLPVSSSGHLEIGHALLGTAGEENLTFAIVVHAATVLSTLVILWKEVEQLFKGTFTTPKWNEDKNYVAMILVSMIPVFVVGMFFKEQVESLFGSGLLVVGICLCVTATLLYFSEWLSKRRAGEGHEVGYKDAIIIGLAQAVAVLPGLSRSGTTIATGLLCGVKKESVTKFSFLMVLIPILGEALLELLDVLSGEVVASSIDLIPLLVGFVAAFVSGCLACRFMINIVRRQKLIYFAIYCLCAGIFSIVYGLC
;
A
#
# COMPACT_ATOMS: atom_id res chain seq x y z
N MET A 1 22.39 -7.90 7.44
CA MET A 1 21.54 -8.49 6.36
C MET A 1 22.41 -8.93 5.20
N SER A 2 22.25 -10.17 4.73
CA SER A 2 22.95 -10.69 3.54
C SER A 2 22.26 -10.25 2.25
N TRP A 3 22.95 -10.33 1.11
CA TRP A 3 22.39 -9.95 -0.19
C TRP A 3 21.18 -10.82 -0.63
N TRP A 4 21.16 -12.10 -0.25
CA TRP A 4 20.05 -13.01 -0.60
C TRP A 4 18.81 -12.76 0.28
N GLU A 5 18.95 -12.37 1.55
CA GLU A 5 17.85 -11.92 2.42
C GLU A 5 17.24 -10.64 1.85
N ALA A 6 18.09 -9.69 1.46
CA ALA A 6 17.66 -8.45 0.81
C ALA A 6 16.93 -8.71 -0.53
N LEU A 7 17.39 -9.68 -1.32
CA LEU A 7 16.71 -10.09 -2.55
C LEU A 7 15.31 -10.63 -2.27
N ILE A 8 15.18 -11.55 -1.30
CA ILE A 8 13.88 -12.14 -0.94
C ILE A 8 12.92 -11.06 -0.41
N LEU A 9 13.36 -10.25 0.54
CA LEU A 9 12.53 -9.19 1.13
C LEU A 9 12.17 -8.11 0.10
N GLY A 10 13.08 -7.75 -0.81
CA GLY A 10 12.81 -6.85 -1.91
C GLY A 10 11.75 -7.41 -2.89
N LEU A 11 11.83 -8.69 -3.24
CA LEU A 11 10.79 -9.36 -4.03
C LEU A 11 9.44 -9.40 -3.30
N VAL A 12 9.44 -9.71 -2.01
CA VAL A 12 8.24 -9.71 -1.17
C VAL A 12 7.62 -8.30 -1.18
N GLN A 13 8.39 -7.27 -0.90
CA GLN A 13 7.91 -5.88 -0.91
C GLN A 13 7.29 -5.52 -2.26
N GLY A 14 8.04 -5.69 -3.36
CA GLY A 14 7.57 -5.29 -4.68
C GLY A 14 6.32 -6.04 -5.15
N LEU A 15 6.21 -7.33 -4.85
CA LEU A 15 5.03 -8.11 -5.19
C LEU A 15 3.81 -7.71 -4.33
N THR A 16 4.00 -7.54 -3.02
CA THR A 16 2.88 -7.38 -2.08
C THR A 16 2.41 -5.94 -1.92
N GLU A 17 3.19 -4.92 -2.33
CA GLU A 17 2.81 -3.51 -2.25
C GLU A 17 1.55 -3.20 -3.07
N PHE A 18 1.46 -3.74 -4.27
CA PHE A 18 0.35 -3.50 -5.18
C PHE A 18 -0.79 -4.50 -5.02
N LEU A 19 -0.48 -5.70 -4.59
CA LEU A 19 -1.49 -6.71 -4.31
C LEU A 19 -2.25 -6.34 -3.01
N PRO A 20 -3.53 -6.67 -2.92
CA PRO A 20 -4.32 -6.33 -1.73
C PRO A 20 -4.05 -7.32 -0.58
N VAL A 21 -2.77 -7.49 -0.20
CA VAL A 21 -2.31 -8.52 0.76
C VAL A 21 -1.44 -7.97 1.90
N SER A 22 -1.17 -6.66 1.95
CA SER A 22 -0.33 -5.99 2.95
C SER A 22 1.17 -6.28 2.83
N SER A 23 1.91 -5.35 2.23
CA SER A 23 3.38 -5.43 2.12
C SER A 23 4.07 -5.37 3.49
N SER A 24 3.65 -4.45 4.36
CA SER A 24 4.20 -4.34 5.72
C SER A 24 4.03 -5.64 6.52
N GLY A 25 2.85 -6.25 6.46
CA GLY A 25 2.62 -7.53 7.12
C GLY A 25 3.49 -8.65 6.57
N HIS A 26 3.73 -8.68 5.25
CA HIS A 26 4.59 -9.69 4.63
C HIS A 26 6.08 -9.46 4.90
N LEU A 27 6.52 -8.20 5.02
CA LEU A 27 7.87 -7.89 5.46
C LEU A 27 8.09 -8.34 6.91
N GLU A 28 7.16 -8.08 7.82
CA GLU A 28 7.21 -8.56 9.21
C GLU A 28 7.31 -10.09 9.28
N ILE A 29 6.48 -10.80 8.51
CA ILE A 29 6.56 -12.27 8.39
C ILE A 29 7.93 -12.68 7.84
N GLY A 30 8.40 -12.03 6.79
CA GLY A 30 9.69 -12.31 6.16
C GLY A 30 10.85 -12.11 7.13
N HIS A 31 10.87 -11.01 7.87
CA HIS A 31 11.88 -10.75 8.91
C HIS A 31 11.86 -11.79 10.02
N ALA A 32 10.69 -12.19 10.48
CA ALA A 32 10.56 -13.24 11.50
C ALA A 32 11.08 -14.60 11.01
N LEU A 33 10.78 -14.99 9.76
CA LEU A 33 11.21 -16.25 9.17
C LEU A 33 12.70 -16.28 8.84
N LEU A 34 13.28 -15.15 8.45
CA LEU A 34 14.71 -15.04 8.12
C LEU A 34 15.59 -14.73 9.34
N GLY A 35 14.99 -14.43 10.50
CA GLY A 35 15.72 -14.07 11.70
C GLY A 35 16.46 -12.73 11.59
N THR A 36 15.97 -11.82 10.74
CA THR A 36 16.59 -10.51 10.46
C THR A 36 15.93 -9.36 11.23
N ALA A 37 15.25 -9.64 12.34
CA ALA A 37 14.60 -8.62 13.17
C ALA A 37 15.66 -7.71 13.86
N GLY A 38 15.50 -6.38 13.77
CA GLY A 38 16.39 -5.40 14.39
C GLY A 38 16.26 -3.99 13.79
N GLU A 39 17.03 -3.03 14.32
CA GLU A 39 17.05 -1.62 13.87
C GLU A 39 17.48 -1.44 12.39
N GLU A 40 18.23 -2.38 11.84
CA GLU A 40 18.62 -2.39 10.43
C GLU A 40 17.43 -2.46 9.48
N ASN A 41 16.27 -2.94 9.95
CA ASN A 41 15.09 -3.14 9.11
C ASN A 41 14.45 -1.84 8.63
N LEU A 42 14.56 -0.76 9.40
CA LEU A 42 13.96 0.53 9.02
C LEU A 42 14.58 1.09 7.74
N THR A 43 15.91 1.20 7.68
CA THR A 43 16.61 1.70 6.47
C THR A 43 16.33 0.82 5.24
N PHE A 44 16.30 -0.49 5.43
CA PHE A 44 15.97 -1.41 4.35
C PHE A 44 14.53 -1.22 3.87
N ALA A 45 13.58 -1.11 4.81
CA ALA A 45 12.17 -0.86 4.50
C ALA A 45 11.99 0.44 3.69
N ILE A 46 12.65 1.55 4.11
CA ILE A 46 12.66 2.82 3.39
C ILE A 46 13.12 2.64 1.93
N VAL A 47 14.24 1.95 1.74
CA VAL A 47 14.85 1.74 0.41
C VAL A 47 13.92 0.93 -0.50
N VAL A 48 13.33 -0.16 0.00
CA VAL A 48 12.44 -0.99 -0.83
C VAL A 48 11.07 -0.33 -1.05
N HIS A 49 10.58 0.50 -0.12
CA HIS A 49 9.40 1.36 -0.33
C HIS A 49 9.68 2.41 -1.41
N ALA A 50 10.81 3.13 -1.34
CA ALA A 50 11.20 4.07 -2.38
C ALA A 50 11.28 3.41 -3.76
N ALA A 51 11.77 2.18 -3.85
CA ALA A 51 11.80 1.40 -5.09
C ALA A 51 10.38 1.14 -5.64
N THR A 52 9.42 0.77 -4.78
CA THR A 52 8.02 0.55 -5.19
C THR A 52 7.30 1.84 -5.56
N VAL A 53 7.62 2.96 -4.92
CA VAL A 53 7.16 4.30 -5.34
C VAL A 53 7.59 4.60 -6.77
N LEU A 54 8.88 4.42 -7.07
CA LEU A 54 9.40 4.61 -8.41
C LEU A 54 8.75 3.68 -9.43
N SER A 55 8.49 2.41 -9.06
CA SER A 55 7.77 1.48 -9.93
C SER A 55 6.35 1.95 -10.24
N THR A 56 5.65 2.53 -9.25
CA THR A 56 4.32 3.11 -9.45
C THR A 56 4.36 4.29 -10.41
N LEU A 57 5.30 5.21 -10.20
CA LEU A 57 5.48 6.38 -11.09
C LEU A 57 5.77 5.96 -12.53
N VAL A 58 6.61 4.93 -12.73
CA VAL A 58 6.93 4.41 -14.08
C VAL A 58 5.70 3.80 -14.74
N ILE A 59 4.95 2.98 -14.03
CA ILE A 59 3.79 2.27 -14.60
C ILE A 59 2.60 3.20 -14.83
N LEU A 60 2.35 4.15 -13.92
CA LEU A 60 1.25 5.11 -14.01
C LEU A 60 1.69 6.49 -14.55
N TRP A 61 2.85 6.55 -15.22
CA TRP A 61 3.40 7.82 -15.71
C TRP A 61 2.43 8.62 -16.56
N LYS A 62 1.71 7.96 -17.46
CA LYS A 62 0.75 8.61 -18.36
C LYS A 62 -0.42 9.24 -17.61
N GLU A 63 -0.94 8.53 -16.62
CA GLU A 63 -2.01 9.00 -15.75
C GLU A 63 -1.56 10.20 -14.89
N VAL A 64 -0.38 10.10 -14.31
CA VAL A 64 0.22 11.17 -13.51
C VAL A 64 0.50 12.41 -14.39
N GLU A 65 1.09 12.22 -15.56
CA GLU A 65 1.36 13.31 -16.52
C GLU A 65 0.08 13.99 -17.00
N GLN A 66 -0.96 13.20 -17.30
CA GLN A 66 -2.27 13.74 -17.69
C GLN A 66 -2.86 14.61 -16.57
N LEU A 67 -2.93 14.08 -15.34
CA LEU A 67 -3.46 14.82 -14.20
C LEU A 67 -2.65 16.09 -13.91
N PHE A 68 -1.32 16.02 -14.01
CA PHE A 68 -0.44 17.17 -13.82
C PHE A 68 -0.70 18.24 -14.88
N LYS A 69 -0.67 17.87 -16.17
CA LYS A 69 -0.96 18.81 -17.27
C LYS A 69 -2.38 19.39 -17.17
N GLY A 70 -3.39 18.55 -16.97
CA GLY A 70 -4.77 19.02 -16.85
C GLY A 70 -4.99 19.95 -15.66
N THR A 71 -4.25 19.77 -14.57
CA THR A 71 -4.35 20.60 -13.38
C THR A 71 -3.64 21.95 -13.56
N PHE A 72 -2.42 21.96 -14.08
CA PHE A 72 -1.58 23.18 -14.08
C PHE A 72 -1.60 23.95 -15.38
N THR A 73 -1.86 23.32 -16.54
CA THR A 73 -1.83 24.03 -17.83
C THR A 73 -3.19 24.61 -18.26
N THR A 74 -4.28 24.13 -17.66
CA THR A 74 -5.64 24.57 -18.02
C THR A 74 -6.16 25.59 -17.01
N PRO A 75 -6.46 26.84 -17.37
CA PRO A 75 -6.92 27.85 -16.41
C PRO A 75 -8.33 27.58 -15.87
N LYS A 76 -9.21 26.97 -16.66
CA LYS A 76 -10.58 26.62 -16.24
C LYS A 76 -10.61 25.35 -15.40
N TRP A 77 -11.61 25.25 -14.52
CA TRP A 77 -11.92 24.02 -13.78
C TRP A 77 -12.32 22.91 -14.76
N ASN A 78 -11.70 21.72 -14.63
CA ASN A 78 -11.89 20.59 -15.51
C ASN A 78 -11.97 19.27 -14.74
N GLU A 79 -12.16 18.15 -15.44
CA GLU A 79 -12.25 16.82 -14.83
C GLU A 79 -10.98 16.39 -14.10
N ASP A 80 -9.78 16.72 -14.64
CA ASP A 80 -8.51 16.38 -14.00
C ASP A 80 -8.33 17.13 -12.66
N LYS A 81 -8.68 18.42 -12.61
CA LYS A 81 -8.67 19.20 -11.36
C LYS A 81 -9.66 18.64 -10.35
N ASN A 82 -10.85 18.24 -10.81
CA ASN A 82 -11.85 17.64 -9.95
C ASN A 82 -11.36 16.30 -9.38
N TYR A 83 -10.69 15.50 -10.21
CA TYR A 83 -10.10 14.24 -9.80
C TYR A 83 -8.96 14.42 -8.79
N VAL A 84 -8.07 15.36 -9.02
CA VAL A 84 -7.00 15.72 -8.07
C VAL A 84 -7.57 16.25 -6.76
N ALA A 85 -8.63 17.08 -6.82
CA ALA A 85 -9.31 17.55 -5.61
C ALA A 85 -9.92 16.42 -4.79
N MET A 86 -10.52 15.40 -5.43
CA MET A 86 -11.01 14.20 -4.75
C MET A 86 -9.87 13.41 -4.10
N ILE A 87 -8.70 13.28 -4.75
CA ILE A 87 -7.51 12.66 -4.17
C ILE A 87 -7.06 13.46 -2.93
N LEU A 88 -6.93 14.78 -3.03
CA LEU A 88 -6.53 15.62 -1.90
C LEU A 88 -7.50 15.53 -0.71
N VAL A 89 -8.81 15.53 -0.98
CA VAL A 89 -9.84 15.34 0.05
C VAL A 89 -9.70 13.98 0.72
N SER A 90 -9.40 12.92 -0.03
CA SER A 90 -9.18 11.58 0.53
C SER A 90 -7.92 11.47 1.39
N MET A 91 -6.96 12.40 1.25
CA MET A 91 -5.74 12.44 2.07
C MET A 91 -5.96 13.06 3.46
N ILE A 92 -7.00 13.87 3.64
CA ILE A 92 -7.24 14.57 4.91
C ILE A 92 -7.29 13.60 6.11
N PRO A 93 -8.05 12.48 6.09
CA PRO A 93 -8.07 11.55 7.22
C PRO A 93 -6.70 10.92 7.52
N VAL A 94 -5.95 10.54 6.50
CA VAL A 94 -4.60 9.95 6.67
C VAL A 94 -3.64 10.98 7.27
N PHE A 95 -3.70 12.22 6.78
CA PHE A 95 -2.89 13.32 7.32
C PHE A 95 -3.20 13.57 8.80
N VAL A 96 -4.48 13.56 9.20
CA VAL A 96 -4.88 13.69 10.60
C VAL A 96 -4.30 12.54 11.44
N VAL A 97 -4.39 11.30 10.96
CA VAL A 97 -3.81 10.15 11.68
C VAL A 97 -2.28 10.28 11.79
N GLY A 98 -1.59 10.60 10.70
CA GLY A 98 -0.14 10.78 10.71
C GLY A 98 0.35 11.92 11.62
N MET A 99 -0.47 12.99 11.78
CA MET A 99 -0.11 14.16 12.59
C MET A 99 -0.38 13.96 14.08
N PHE A 100 -1.52 13.34 14.43
CA PHE A 100 -1.99 13.27 15.83
C PHE A 100 -1.85 11.89 16.47
N PHE A 101 -1.66 10.82 15.68
CA PHE A 101 -1.63 9.44 16.16
C PHE A 101 -0.37 8.68 15.72
N LYS A 102 0.69 9.40 15.29
CA LYS A 102 1.94 8.79 14.80
C LYS A 102 2.52 7.81 15.82
N GLU A 103 2.69 8.23 17.08
CA GLU A 103 3.27 7.40 18.15
C GLU A 103 2.45 6.14 18.43
N GLN A 104 1.10 6.26 18.42
CA GLN A 104 0.20 5.14 18.61
C GLN A 104 0.29 4.12 17.46
N VAL A 105 0.40 4.63 16.22
CA VAL A 105 0.59 3.78 15.04
C VAL A 105 1.95 3.08 15.10
N GLU A 106 3.02 3.81 15.40
CA GLU A 106 4.38 3.26 15.50
C GLU A 106 4.48 2.20 16.61
N SER A 107 3.79 2.39 17.73
CA SER A 107 3.74 1.38 18.80
C SER A 107 3.10 0.05 18.41
N LEU A 108 2.32 0.04 17.32
CA LEU A 108 1.72 -1.17 16.77
C LEU A 108 2.64 -1.87 15.76
N PHE A 109 3.59 -1.15 15.17
CA PHE A 109 4.69 -1.75 14.44
C PHE A 109 5.64 -2.42 15.44
N GLY A 110 5.97 -3.68 15.24
CA GLY A 110 6.75 -4.46 16.21
C GLY A 110 5.93 -5.09 17.35
N SER A 111 4.59 -4.91 17.40
CA SER A 111 3.72 -5.63 18.34
C SER A 111 3.59 -7.11 18.05
N GLY A 112 4.34 -7.61 17.05
CA GLY A 112 4.47 -9.02 16.73
C GLY A 112 3.47 -9.53 15.70
N LEU A 113 3.71 -10.76 15.26
CA LEU A 113 2.96 -11.41 14.18
C LEU A 113 1.48 -11.65 14.50
N LEU A 114 1.08 -11.60 15.77
CA LEU A 114 -0.32 -11.75 16.19
C LEU A 114 -1.17 -10.60 15.63
N VAL A 115 -0.72 -9.35 15.79
CA VAL A 115 -1.44 -8.16 15.26
C VAL A 115 -1.48 -8.18 13.75
N VAL A 116 -0.36 -8.48 13.11
CA VAL A 116 -0.27 -8.65 11.65
C VAL A 116 -1.28 -9.69 11.16
N GLY A 117 -1.35 -10.84 11.82
CA GLY A 117 -2.26 -11.92 11.47
C GLY A 117 -3.74 -11.53 11.60
N ILE A 118 -4.11 -10.83 12.67
CA ILE A 118 -5.48 -10.32 12.85
C ILE A 118 -5.81 -9.32 11.73
N CYS A 119 -4.93 -8.38 11.43
CA CYS A 119 -5.12 -7.39 10.37
C CYS A 119 -5.22 -8.03 8.97
N LEU A 120 -4.46 -9.10 8.69
CA LEU A 120 -4.60 -9.89 7.46
C LEU A 120 -5.96 -10.58 7.37
N CYS A 121 -6.49 -11.13 8.48
CA CYS A 121 -7.84 -11.70 8.53
C CYS A 121 -8.93 -10.64 8.29
N VAL A 122 -8.75 -9.42 8.82
CA VAL A 122 -9.63 -8.28 8.52
C VAL A 122 -9.58 -7.93 7.04
N THR A 123 -8.38 -7.85 6.44
CA THR A 123 -8.22 -7.63 4.99
C THR A 123 -8.93 -8.72 4.18
N ALA A 124 -8.78 -9.99 4.55
CA ALA A 124 -9.46 -11.11 3.90
C ALA A 124 -10.99 -10.94 3.92
N THR A 125 -11.53 -10.56 5.08
CA THR A 125 -12.96 -10.35 5.30
C THR A 125 -13.48 -9.20 4.43
N LEU A 126 -12.78 -8.06 4.40
CA LEU A 126 -13.13 -6.91 3.57
C LEU A 126 -13.13 -7.26 2.07
N LEU A 127 -12.10 -7.95 1.58
CA LEU A 127 -12.00 -8.38 0.19
C LEU A 127 -13.11 -9.36 -0.19
N TYR A 128 -13.44 -10.32 0.69
CA TYR A 128 -14.51 -11.28 0.46
C TYR A 128 -15.87 -10.58 0.31
N PHE A 129 -16.25 -9.75 1.28
CA PHE A 129 -17.52 -9.06 1.26
C PHE A 129 -17.64 -8.05 0.11
N SER A 130 -16.57 -7.35 -0.22
CA SER A 130 -16.56 -6.42 -1.35
C SER A 130 -16.78 -7.12 -2.69
N GLU A 131 -16.12 -8.26 -2.90
CA GLU A 131 -16.30 -9.07 -4.11
C GLU A 131 -17.71 -9.65 -4.20
N TRP A 132 -18.23 -10.17 -3.09
CA TRP A 132 -19.58 -10.74 -3.01
C TRP A 132 -20.65 -9.69 -3.34
N LEU A 133 -20.54 -8.48 -2.77
CA LEU A 133 -21.48 -7.39 -3.03
C LEU A 133 -21.35 -6.84 -4.44
N SER A 134 -20.12 -6.68 -4.95
CA SER A 134 -19.85 -6.23 -6.31
C SER A 134 -20.48 -7.18 -7.35
N LYS A 135 -20.40 -8.50 -7.13
CA LYS A 135 -21.05 -9.49 -8.00
C LYS A 135 -22.59 -9.40 -7.97
N ARG A 136 -23.18 -9.13 -6.80
CA ARG A 136 -24.64 -8.97 -6.67
C ARG A 136 -25.18 -7.75 -7.40
N ARG A 137 -24.38 -6.68 -7.51
CA ARG A 137 -24.74 -5.46 -8.24
C ARG A 137 -24.61 -5.60 -9.77
N ALA A 138 -24.25 -6.78 -10.29
CA ALA A 138 -24.18 -7.12 -11.72
C ALA A 138 -23.44 -6.10 -12.61
N GLY A 139 -22.43 -5.42 -12.05
CA GLY A 139 -21.64 -4.42 -12.76
C GLY A 139 -22.26 -3.01 -12.79
N GLU A 140 -23.43 -2.82 -12.22
CA GLU A 140 -23.98 -1.48 -11.97
C GLU A 140 -23.12 -0.78 -10.91
N GLY A 141 -22.66 0.43 -11.23
CA GLY A 141 -21.83 1.23 -10.33
C GLY A 141 -21.63 2.63 -10.90
N HIS A 142 -21.24 3.56 -10.02
CA HIS A 142 -20.92 4.94 -10.38
C HIS A 142 -19.41 5.20 -10.39
N GLU A 143 -18.99 6.30 -10.99
CA GLU A 143 -17.62 6.78 -10.90
C GLU A 143 -17.36 7.34 -9.47
N VAL A 144 -16.09 7.39 -9.07
CA VAL A 144 -15.73 7.96 -7.76
C VAL A 144 -16.20 9.40 -7.65
N GLY A 145 -16.95 9.71 -6.58
CA GLY A 145 -17.36 11.06 -6.21
C GLY A 145 -16.72 11.51 -4.91
N TYR A 146 -16.98 12.76 -4.49
CA TYR A 146 -16.41 13.32 -3.26
C TYR A 146 -16.78 12.54 -2.00
N LYS A 147 -18.02 12.03 -1.92
CA LYS A 147 -18.45 11.19 -0.79
C LYS A 147 -17.64 9.91 -0.70
N ASP A 148 -17.45 9.26 -1.85
CA ASP A 148 -16.65 8.03 -1.93
C ASP A 148 -15.20 8.32 -1.57
N ALA A 149 -14.63 9.44 -2.07
CA ALA A 149 -13.26 9.86 -1.76
C ALA A 149 -13.03 10.03 -0.26
N ILE A 150 -13.98 10.64 0.47
CA ILE A 150 -13.90 10.80 1.92
C ILE A 150 -13.97 9.43 2.62
N ILE A 151 -14.92 8.56 2.24
CA ILE A 151 -15.10 7.24 2.86
C ILE A 151 -13.89 6.36 2.60
N ILE A 152 -13.36 6.37 1.35
CA ILE A 152 -12.14 5.64 1.00
C ILE A 152 -10.93 6.21 1.77
N GLY A 153 -10.86 7.53 1.93
CA GLY A 153 -9.82 8.20 2.71
C GLY A 153 -9.85 7.83 4.21
N LEU A 154 -11.04 7.73 4.81
CA LEU A 154 -11.21 7.23 6.18
C LEU A 154 -10.76 5.77 6.30
N ALA A 155 -11.11 4.94 5.33
CA ALA A 155 -10.67 3.55 5.28
C ALA A 155 -9.14 3.44 5.12
N GLN A 156 -8.52 4.33 4.31
CA GLN A 156 -7.06 4.41 4.18
C GLN A 156 -6.40 4.83 5.50
N ALA A 157 -7.00 5.75 6.25
CA ALA A 157 -6.51 6.17 7.56
C ALA A 157 -6.47 5.03 8.58
N VAL A 158 -7.44 4.10 8.52
CA VAL A 158 -7.40 2.86 9.32
C VAL A 158 -6.36 1.89 8.78
N ALA A 159 -6.13 1.88 7.48
CA ALA A 159 -5.19 0.96 6.82
C ALA A 159 -3.70 1.35 6.99
N VAL A 160 -3.37 2.29 7.87
CA VAL A 160 -1.99 2.52 8.34
C VAL A 160 -1.54 1.45 9.33
N LEU A 161 -2.47 0.65 9.87
CA LEU A 161 -2.16 -0.46 10.78
C LEU A 161 -1.33 -1.54 10.09
N PRO A 162 -0.26 -2.07 10.74
CA PRO A 162 0.58 -3.11 10.16
C PRO A 162 -0.24 -4.39 9.90
N GLY A 163 -0.07 -4.96 8.73
CA GLY A 163 -0.86 -6.14 8.31
C GLY A 163 -2.20 -5.81 7.65
N LEU A 164 -2.74 -4.60 7.80
CA LEU A 164 -3.93 -4.18 7.08
C LEU A 164 -3.54 -3.64 5.68
N SER A 165 -4.01 -4.31 4.64
CA SER A 165 -3.67 -3.92 3.28
C SER A 165 -4.27 -2.57 2.90
N ARG A 166 -3.43 -1.58 2.62
CA ARG A 166 -3.85 -0.24 2.16
C ARG A 166 -4.65 -0.32 0.87
N SER A 167 -4.09 -0.94 -0.18
CA SER A 167 -4.76 -1.14 -1.47
C SER A 167 -6.01 -2.02 -1.34
N GLY A 168 -5.94 -3.10 -0.54
CA GLY A 168 -7.09 -3.97 -0.27
C GLY A 168 -8.24 -3.23 0.39
N THR A 169 -7.98 -2.44 1.42
CA THR A 169 -8.99 -1.70 2.19
C THR A 169 -9.63 -0.60 1.35
N THR A 170 -8.85 0.19 0.61
CA THR A 170 -9.39 1.29 -0.21
C THR A 170 -10.22 0.76 -1.37
N ILE A 171 -9.75 -0.27 -2.09
CA ILE A 171 -10.51 -0.91 -3.18
C ILE A 171 -11.79 -1.56 -2.64
N ALA A 172 -11.69 -2.34 -1.55
CA ALA A 172 -12.85 -2.99 -0.95
C ALA A 172 -13.90 -1.97 -0.50
N THR A 173 -13.49 -0.89 0.16
CA THR A 173 -14.39 0.18 0.62
C THR A 173 -15.11 0.85 -0.54
N GLY A 174 -14.41 1.23 -1.59
CA GLY A 174 -15.06 1.83 -2.76
C GLY A 174 -16.06 0.89 -3.45
N LEU A 175 -15.75 -0.42 -3.54
CA LEU A 175 -16.69 -1.43 -4.04
C LEU A 175 -17.93 -1.56 -3.14
N LEU A 176 -17.74 -1.52 -1.82
CA LEU A 176 -18.86 -1.52 -0.86
C LEU A 176 -19.74 -0.28 -1.00
N CYS A 177 -19.17 0.88 -1.32
CA CYS A 177 -19.90 2.11 -1.64
C CYS A 177 -20.65 2.04 -2.98
N GLY A 178 -20.35 1.07 -3.84
CA GLY A 178 -20.99 0.93 -5.16
C GLY A 178 -20.25 1.62 -6.28
N VAL A 179 -19.00 1.97 -6.08
CA VAL A 179 -18.13 2.50 -7.13
C VAL A 179 -17.77 1.40 -8.10
N LYS A 180 -17.72 1.72 -9.39
CA LYS A 180 -17.24 0.81 -10.44
C LYS A 180 -15.82 0.34 -10.11
N LYS A 181 -15.57 -0.94 -10.32
CA LYS A 181 -14.31 -1.60 -9.99
C LYS A 181 -13.10 -0.95 -10.66
N GLU A 182 -13.23 -0.57 -11.91
CA GLU A 182 -12.17 0.10 -12.66
C GLU A 182 -11.86 1.50 -12.09
N SER A 183 -12.91 2.25 -11.77
CA SER A 183 -12.80 3.60 -11.20
C SER A 183 -12.13 3.59 -9.82
N VAL A 184 -12.62 2.73 -8.91
CA VAL A 184 -12.03 2.65 -7.56
C VAL A 184 -10.58 2.16 -7.57
N THR A 185 -10.25 1.24 -8.48
CA THR A 185 -8.87 0.74 -8.60
C THR A 185 -7.92 1.84 -9.06
N LYS A 186 -8.30 2.57 -10.13
CA LYS A 186 -7.51 3.71 -10.60
C LYS A 186 -7.36 4.77 -9.50
N PHE A 187 -8.46 5.10 -8.82
CA PHE A 187 -8.45 6.07 -7.73
C PHE A 187 -7.54 5.62 -6.58
N SER A 188 -7.66 4.37 -6.11
CA SER A 188 -6.86 3.84 -5.02
C SER A 188 -5.35 3.83 -5.33
N PHE A 189 -4.95 3.52 -6.56
CA PHE A 189 -3.53 3.55 -6.94
C PHE A 189 -2.97 4.96 -7.09
N LEU A 190 -3.77 5.92 -7.57
CA LEU A 190 -3.32 7.31 -7.71
C LEU A 190 -3.32 8.04 -6.36
N MET A 191 -4.33 7.79 -5.51
CA MET A 191 -4.39 8.43 -4.20
C MET A 191 -3.24 8.01 -3.28
N VAL A 192 -2.79 6.76 -3.38
CA VAL A 192 -1.72 6.24 -2.53
C VAL A 192 -0.34 6.82 -2.86
N LEU A 193 -0.15 7.38 -4.04
CA LEU A 193 1.11 8.04 -4.41
C LEU A 193 1.47 9.19 -3.48
N ILE A 194 0.48 9.98 -3.04
CA ILE A 194 0.73 11.15 -2.19
C ILE A 194 1.29 10.75 -0.83
N PRO A 195 0.65 9.86 -0.03
CA PRO A 195 1.19 9.48 1.26
C PRO A 195 2.52 8.72 1.14
N ILE A 196 2.69 7.83 0.16
CA ILE A 196 3.95 7.11 -0.02
C ILE A 196 5.09 8.06 -0.41
N LEU A 197 4.85 9.01 -1.33
CA LEU A 197 5.85 10.03 -1.68
C LEU A 197 6.14 10.96 -0.49
N GLY A 198 5.12 11.30 0.30
CA GLY A 198 5.27 12.10 1.51
C GLY A 198 6.11 11.38 2.57
N GLU A 199 5.82 10.11 2.82
CA GLU A 199 6.58 9.25 3.73
C GLU A 199 8.04 9.13 3.29
N ALA A 200 8.28 8.77 2.03
CA ALA A 200 9.64 8.66 1.48
C ALA A 200 10.42 10.00 1.54
N LEU A 201 9.74 11.14 1.37
CA LEU A 201 10.36 12.46 1.50
C LEU A 201 10.73 12.77 2.97
N LEU A 202 9.84 12.49 3.92
CA LEU A 202 10.11 12.70 5.35
C LEU A 202 11.29 11.84 5.80
N GLU A 203 11.28 10.54 5.45
CA GLU A 203 12.37 9.62 5.75
C GLU A 203 13.71 10.08 5.13
N LEU A 204 13.68 10.59 3.91
CA LEU A 204 14.87 11.17 3.29
C LEU A 204 15.37 12.40 4.05
N LEU A 205 14.47 13.25 4.53
CA LEU A 205 14.83 14.43 5.33
C LEU A 205 15.41 14.02 6.69
N ASP A 206 14.86 13.00 7.36
CA ASP A 206 15.35 12.47 8.62
C ASP A 206 16.77 11.87 8.48
N VAL A 207 17.05 11.19 7.36
CA VAL A 207 18.42 10.73 7.03
C VAL A 207 19.37 11.89 6.77
N LEU A 208 18.93 12.93 6.03
CA LEU A 208 19.77 14.09 5.73
C LEU A 208 20.03 14.98 6.94
N SER A 209 19.08 15.05 7.89
CA SER A 209 19.26 15.79 9.17
C SER A 209 20.17 15.08 10.15
N GLY A 210 20.51 13.80 9.91
CA GLY A 210 21.33 12.98 10.80
C GLY A 210 20.56 12.44 12.01
N GLU A 211 19.23 12.57 12.04
CA GLU A 211 18.39 12.02 13.11
C GLU A 211 18.32 10.49 13.01
N VAL A 212 18.44 9.94 11.81
CA VAL A 212 18.59 8.50 11.59
C VAL A 212 20.07 8.18 11.41
N VAL A 213 20.62 7.40 12.34
CA VAL A 213 21.98 6.88 12.23
C VAL A 213 22.06 6.04 10.96
N ALA A 214 23.01 6.37 10.08
CA ALA A 214 23.25 5.58 8.88
C ALA A 214 23.41 4.11 9.28
N SER A 215 22.52 3.25 8.77
CA SER A 215 22.50 1.85 9.17
C SER A 215 23.82 1.15 8.84
N SER A 216 24.16 0.14 9.63
CA SER A 216 25.29 -0.74 9.39
C SER A 216 25.11 -1.69 8.19
N ILE A 217 24.03 -1.52 7.43
CA ILE A 217 23.78 -2.37 6.24
C ILE A 217 24.73 -1.98 5.11
N ASP A 218 25.45 -2.97 4.59
CA ASP A 218 26.28 -2.79 3.41
C ASP A 218 25.47 -2.30 2.20
N LEU A 219 26.11 -1.52 1.34
CA LEU A 219 25.47 -0.97 0.14
C LEU A 219 24.95 -2.06 -0.82
N ILE A 220 25.59 -3.22 -0.88
CA ILE A 220 25.21 -4.30 -1.80
C ILE A 220 23.82 -4.86 -1.46
N PRO A 221 23.48 -5.28 -0.23
CA PRO A 221 22.13 -5.67 0.15
C PRO A 221 21.07 -4.60 -0.16
N LEU A 222 21.35 -3.32 0.12
CA LEU A 222 20.41 -2.23 -0.18
C LEU A 222 20.12 -2.11 -1.68
N LEU A 223 21.15 -2.16 -2.52
CA LEU A 223 20.98 -2.11 -3.99
C LEU A 223 20.24 -3.34 -4.52
N VAL A 224 20.57 -4.53 -4.01
CA VAL A 224 19.87 -5.77 -4.40
C VAL A 224 18.40 -5.72 -4.02
N GLY A 225 18.08 -5.32 -2.80
CA GLY A 225 16.71 -5.14 -2.32
C GLY A 225 15.94 -4.10 -3.14
N PHE A 226 16.56 -2.94 -3.41
CA PHE A 226 15.99 -1.89 -4.24
C PHE A 226 15.63 -2.39 -5.66
N VAL A 227 16.59 -3.01 -6.35
CA VAL A 227 16.37 -3.52 -7.71
C VAL A 227 15.29 -4.61 -7.72
N ALA A 228 15.32 -5.52 -6.75
CA ALA A 228 14.33 -6.57 -6.62
C ALA A 228 12.92 -5.99 -6.39
N ALA A 229 12.77 -5.04 -5.47
CA ALA A 229 11.51 -4.38 -5.19
C ALA A 229 11.01 -3.55 -6.38
N PHE A 230 11.89 -2.84 -7.07
CA PHE A 230 11.54 -2.05 -8.26
C PHE A 230 11.02 -2.93 -9.40
N VAL A 231 11.77 -3.96 -9.77
CA VAL A 231 11.40 -4.84 -10.90
C VAL A 231 10.14 -5.62 -10.59
N SER A 232 10.08 -6.28 -9.43
CA SER A 232 8.89 -7.02 -9.01
C SER A 232 7.68 -6.10 -8.81
N GLY A 233 7.89 -4.88 -8.32
CA GLY A 233 6.87 -3.85 -8.20
C GLY A 233 6.28 -3.42 -9.53
N CYS A 234 7.10 -3.16 -10.55
CA CYS A 234 6.63 -2.88 -11.91
C CYS A 234 5.74 -4.01 -12.46
N LEU A 235 6.17 -5.26 -12.29
CA LEU A 235 5.41 -6.42 -12.73
C LEU A 235 4.08 -6.56 -11.95
N ALA A 236 4.12 -6.44 -10.62
CA ALA A 236 2.96 -6.56 -9.76
C ALA A 236 1.93 -5.44 -10.00
N CYS A 237 2.38 -4.20 -10.15
CA CYS A 237 1.51 -3.06 -10.44
C CYS A 237 0.75 -3.27 -11.76
N ARG A 238 1.45 -3.61 -12.83
CA ARG A 238 0.86 -3.90 -14.14
C ARG A 238 -0.10 -5.09 -14.10
N PHE A 239 0.26 -6.14 -13.38
CA PHE A 239 -0.55 -7.34 -13.22
C PHE A 239 -1.82 -7.07 -12.40
N MET A 240 -1.70 -6.29 -11.32
CA MET A 240 -2.83 -5.96 -10.45
C MET A 240 -3.91 -5.16 -11.16
N ILE A 241 -3.56 -4.18 -11.98
CA ILE A 241 -4.53 -3.43 -12.80
C ILE A 241 -5.37 -4.38 -13.67
N ASN A 242 -4.74 -5.40 -14.26
CA ASN A 242 -5.42 -6.40 -15.07
C ASN A 242 -6.29 -7.38 -14.25
N ILE A 243 -5.81 -7.80 -13.06
CA ILE A 243 -6.56 -8.75 -12.21
C ILE A 243 -7.80 -8.13 -11.63
N VAL A 244 -7.70 -6.91 -11.10
CA VAL A 244 -8.85 -6.24 -10.50
C VAL A 244 -9.95 -6.05 -11.55
N ARG A 245 -9.61 -5.71 -12.77
CA ARG A 245 -10.57 -5.66 -13.90
C ARG A 245 -11.30 -7.00 -14.12
N ARG A 246 -10.64 -8.13 -13.89
CA ARG A 246 -11.18 -9.49 -14.12
C ARG A 246 -11.96 -10.10 -12.95
N GLN A 247 -12.27 -9.32 -11.91
CA GLN A 247 -13.09 -9.75 -10.76
C GLN A 247 -12.57 -10.98 -9.98
N LYS A 248 -11.32 -10.94 -9.54
CA LYS A 248 -10.68 -12.08 -8.83
C LYS A 248 -10.13 -11.74 -7.45
N LEU A 249 -10.76 -10.80 -6.71
CA LEU A 249 -10.33 -10.41 -5.37
C LEU A 249 -10.48 -11.57 -4.35
N ILE A 250 -11.34 -12.53 -4.64
CA ILE A 250 -11.54 -13.71 -3.78
C ILE A 250 -10.26 -14.53 -3.55
N TYR A 251 -9.38 -14.62 -4.54
CA TYR A 251 -8.11 -15.33 -4.38
C TYR A 251 -7.19 -14.64 -3.37
N PHE A 252 -7.19 -13.31 -3.37
CA PHE A 252 -6.45 -12.54 -2.38
C PHE A 252 -7.08 -12.62 -1.00
N ALA A 253 -8.42 -12.70 -0.90
CA ALA A 253 -9.09 -12.92 0.37
C ALA A 253 -8.70 -14.27 1.00
N ILE A 254 -8.70 -15.35 0.21
CA ILE A 254 -8.27 -16.67 0.67
C ILE A 254 -6.79 -16.65 1.09
N TYR A 255 -5.93 -16.04 0.27
CA TYR A 255 -4.51 -15.90 0.58
C TYR A 255 -4.28 -15.14 1.89
N CYS A 256 -4.91 -13.97 2.07
CA CYS A 256 -4.79 -13.19 3.31
C CYS A 256 -5.30 -13.96 4.54
N LEU A 257 -6.36 -14.75 4.38
CA LEU A 257 -6.86 -15.61 5.47
C LEU A 257 -5.83 -16.66 5.86
N CYS A 258 -5.24 -17.35 4.90
CA CYS A 258 -4.21 -18.37 5.15
C CYS A 258 -2.96 -17.73 5.79
N ALA A 259 -2.46 -16.61 5.23
CA ALA A 259 -1.31 -15.90 5.77
C ALA A 259 -1.60 -15.33 7.18
N GLY A 260 -2.83 -14.84 7.40
CA GLY A 260 -3.26 -14.33 8.71
C GLY A 260 -3.30 -15.44 9.77
N ILE A 261 -3.89 -16.59 9.46
CA ILE A 261 -3.90 -17.76 10.37
C ILE A 261 -2.47 -18.21 10.65
N PHE A 262 -1.62 -18.32 9.62
CA PHE A 262 -0.21 -18.66 9.80
C PHE A 262 0.50 -17.70 10.76
N SER A 263 0.33 -16.39 10.57
CA SER A 263 0.95 -15.36 11.41
C SER A 263 0.45 -15.42 12.85
N ILE A 264 -0.85 -15.68 13.08
CA ILE A 264 -1.42 -15.84 14.43
C ILE A 264 -0.80 -17.06 15.11
N VAL A 265 -0.80 -18.21 14.44
CA VAL A 265 -0.25 -19.45 15.01
C VAL A 265 1.23 -19.30 15.32
N TYR A 266 2.01 -18.75 14.39
CA TYR A 266 3.46 -18.53 14.56
C TYR A 266 3.77 -17.53 15.69
N GLY A 267 2.92 -16.49 15.85
CA GLY A 267 3.10 -15.48 16.89
C GLY A 267 2.67 -15.93 18.30
N LEU A 268 1.95 -17.08 18.41
CA LEU A 268 1.55 -17.68 19.68
C LEU A 268 2.50 -18.81 20.15
N CYS A 269 3.37 -19.29 19.26
CA CYS A 269 4.38 -20.33 19.57
C CYS A 269 5.70 -19.72 19.97
#